data_1114f1314e660f9657be2be6d452849e
#
_entry.id   1114f1314e660f9657be2be6d452849e
#
_cell.length_a   1.000
_cell.length_b   1.000
_cell.length_c   1.000
_cell.angle_alpha   90.00
_cell.angle_beta   90.00
_cell.angle_gamma   90.00
#
_symmetry.space_group_name_H-M   'P 1'
#
loop_
_entity.id
_entity.type
_entity.pdbx_description
1 polymer ?
#
loop_
_entity_poly.entity_id
_entity_poly.type
_entity_poly.pdbx_seq_one_letter_code
_entity_poly.pdbx_strand_id
1 'polypeptide(L)'
;MTIGPHEWDALHDAARKSLAIFTQLAWPELNRGTGLIWGRHNDAVAEHLQAVTEGQIRKLIICIPPGCSKTTLAAQTWPVWEWLNDPHYRWGFAAYGGDLSKRDSVKRRDLILSRWFQDAFAPPWQIKADESLKMVFANDRGGEMRATSVGGAATGFHFDRLVTDDASRVLDIYTVRLAQAVRWYDEQWASRLRDPDKSAQVIIGQRLHDRDVPGVKMQDSTWTVLRLSMEYEKTYHCVTRIGWEDWRKTEGELLCPDRF
;
A
#
# COMPACT_ATOMS: atom_id res chain seq x y z
N MET A 1 -22.50 21.58 -6.13
CA MET A 1 -23.14 20.73 -7.15
C MET A 1 -23.58 19.45 -6.47
N THR A 2 -24.84 19.09 -6.56
CA THR A 2 -25.32 17.81 -6.03
C THR A 2 -25.21 16.79 -7.17
N ILE A 3 -24.39 15.77 -6.99
CA ILE A 3 -24.18 14.69 -7.97
C ILE A 3 -25.49 13.88 -8.06
N GLY A 4 -26.01 13.66 -9.26
CA GLY A 4 -27.23 12.86 -9.49
C GLY A 4 -26.96 11.34 -9.37
N PRO A 5 -28.03 10.51 -9.19
CA PRO A 5 -27.85 9.05 -9.03
C PRO A 5 -27.06 8.39 -10.15
N HIS A 6 -27.33 8.71 -11.41
CA HIS A 6 -26.59 8.16 -12.57
C HIS A 6 -25.11 8.58 -12.62
N GLU A 7 -24.81 9.77 -12.11
CA GLU A 7 -23.40 10.24 -12.01
C GLU A 7 -22.66 9.48 -10.90
N TRP A 8 -23.35 9.13 -9.81
CA TRP A 8 -22.77 8.27 -8.78
C TRP A 8 -22.48 6.86 -9.29
N ASP A 9 -23.39 6.24 -10.05
CA ASP A 9 -23.18 4.91 -10.64
C ASP A 9 -21.95 4.91 -11.56
N ALA A 10 -21.86 5.91 -12.45
CA ALA A 10 -20.70 6.06 -13.33
C ALA A 10 -19.38 6.26 -12.56
N LEU A 11 -19.42 7.00 -11.44
CA LEU A 11 -18.25 7.23 -10.60
C LEU A 11 -17.83 5.97 -9.85
N HIS A 12 -18.76 5.16 -9.36
CA HIS A 12 -18.48 3.87 -8.73
C HIS A 12 -17.93 2.86 -9.74
N ASP A 13 -18.41 2.84 -10.98
CA ASP A 13 -17.88 2.02 -12.05
C ASP A 13 -16.44 2.44 -12.42
N ALA A 14 -16.16 3.74 -12.45
CA ALA A 14 -14.81 4.25 -12.64
C ALA A 14 -13.88 3.87 -11.47
N ALA A 15 -14.39 3.92 -10.24
CA ALA A 15 -13.65 3.53 -9.06
C ALA A 15 -13.28 2.04 -9.04
N ARG A 16 -14.11 1.14 -9.59
CA ARG A 16 -13.76 -0.28 -9.77
C ARG A 16 -12.54 -0.47 -10.66
N LYS A 17 -12.33 0.42 -11.62
CA LYS A 17 -11.26 0.35 -12.62
C LYS A 17 -10.02 1.17 -12.25
N SER A 18 -10.14 2.09 -11.31
CA SER A 18 -9.07 3.01 -10.92
C SER A 18 -8.88 3.06 -9.41
N LEU A 19 -7.73 2.63 -8.95
CA LEU A 19 -7.34 2.73 -7.54
C LEU A 19 -7.30 4.19 -7.07
N ALA A 20 -6.88 5.12 -7.92
CA ALA A 20 -6.85 6.55 -7.61
C ALA A 20 -8.26 7.06 -7.29
N ILE A 21 -9.24 6.80 -8.15
CA ILE A 21 -10.64 7.21 -7.97
C ILE A 21 -11.22 6.51 -6.72
N PHE A 22 -11.00 5.20 -6.58
CA PHE A 22 -11.45 4.46 -5.40
C PHE A 22 -10.92 5.07 -4.11
N THR A 23 -9.62 5.39 -4.05
CA THR A 23 -9.01 5.97 -2.86
C THR A 23 -9.58 7.35 -2.53
N GLN A 24 -9.82 8.19 -3.54
CA GLN A 24 -10.44 9.50 -3.34
C GLN A 24 -11.86 9.39 -2.76
N LEU A 25 -12.66 8.46 -3.28
CA LEU A 25 -14.02 8.21 -2.76
C LEU A 25 -14.04 7.56 -1.37
N ALA A 26 -13.07 6.69 -1.07
CA ALA A 26 -12.92 6.03 0.22
C ALA A 26 -12.34 6.95 1.32
N TRP A 27 -11.75 8.08 0.94
CA TRP A 27 -11.05 8.97 1.88
C TRP A 27 -11.89 9.44 3.06
N PRO A 28 -13.15 9.90 2.89
CA PRO A 28 -13.99 10.34 4.00
C PRO A 28 -14.26 9.24 5.04
N GLU A 29 -14.34 7.97 4.60
CA GLU A 29 -14.55 6.83 5.51
C GLU A 29 -13.31 6.55 6.37
N LEU A 30 -12.11 6.70 5.80
CA LEU A 30 -10.83 6.41 6.45
C LEU A 30 -10.31 7.58 7.32
N ASN A 31 -10.64 8.81 6.94
CA ASN A 31 -10.05 10.03 7.50
C ASN A 31 -11.13 11.09 7.77
N ARG A 32 -12.11 10.72 8.57
CA ARG A 32 -13.23 11.62 8.95
C ARG A 32 -12.74 12.95 9.48
N GLY A 33 -13.28 14.02 8.95
CA GLY A 33 -12.95 15.39 9.35
C GLY A 33 -11.63 15.93 8.78
N THR A 34 -10.92 15.17 7.96
CA THR A 34 -9.69 15.61 7.31
C THR A 34 -9.89 15.70 5.80
N GLY A 35 -9.75 16.89 5.23
CA GLY A 35 -9.82 17.09 3.78
C GLY A 35 -8.73 16.30 3.05
N LEU A 36 -9.07 15.78 1.88
CA LEU A 36 -8.10 15.15 1.00
C LEU A 36 -7.33 16.22 0.21
N ILE A 37 -6.02 16.18 0.31
CA ILE A 37 -5.12 16.88 -0.60
C ILE A 37 -4.54 15.82 -1.53
N TRP A 38 -5.03 15.82 -2.79
CA TRP A 38 -4.59 14.87 -3.80
C TRP A 38 -3.62 15.53 -4.76
N GLY A 39 -2.43 15.00 -4.87
CA GLY A 39 -1.39 15.52 -5.76
C GLY A 39 -0.91 14.44 -6.74
N ARG A 40 -0.11 14.83 -7.73
CA ARG A 40 0.45 13.94 -8.76
C ARG A 40 1.25 12.76 -8.17
N HIS A 41 1.83 12.93 -6.99
CA HIS A 41 2.51 11.85 -6.27
C HIS A 41 1.54 10.73 -5.83
N ASN A 42 0.28 11.07 -5.54
CA ASN A 42 -0.74 10.07 -5.22
C ASN A 42 -1.15 9.29 -6.47
N ASP A 43 -1.26 9.96 -7.62
CA ASP A 43 -1.49 9.30 -8.91
C ASP A 43 -0.34 8.34 -9.22
N ALA A 44 0.92 8.78 -9.07
CA ALA A 44 2.09 7.94 -9.26
C ALA A 44 2.06 6.67 -8.39
N VAL A 45 1.73 6.81 -7.10
CA VAL A 45 1.59 5.65 -6.20
C VAL A 45 0.46 4.74 -6.65
N ALA A 46 -0.71 5.29 -7.00
CA ALA A 46 -1.87 4.51 -7.43
C ALA A 46 -1.58 3.75 -8.73
N GLU A 47 -0.94 4.38 -9.73
CA GLU A 47 -0.54 3.76 -11.00
C GLU A 47 0.41 2.58 -10.77
N HIS A 48 1.42 2.73 -9.91
CA HIS A 48 2.35 1.65 -9.62
C HIS A 48 1.69 0.47 -8.87
N LEU A 49 0.81 0.76 -7.92
CA LEU A 49 0.05 -0.30 -7.22
C LEU A 49 -0.94 -1.00 -8.16
N GLN A 50 -1.57 -0.26 -9.06
CA GLN A 50 -2.42 -0.84 -10.09
C GLN A 50 -1.60 -1.70 -11.07
N ALA A 51 -0.41 -1.27 -11.47
CA ALA A 51 0.52 -2.07 -12.27
C ALA A 51 0.96 -3.37 -11.56
N VAL A 52 1.01 -3.38 -10.21
CA VAL A 52 1.20 -4.62 -9.43
C VAL A 52 -0.02 -5.53 -9.56
N THR A 53 -1.23 -5.01 -9.44
CA THR A 53 -2.48 -5.79 -9.61
C THR A 53 -2.56 -6.39 -11.01
N GLU A 54 -2.17 -5.65 -12.03
CA GLU A 54 -2.15 -6.07 -13.44
C GLU A 54 -0.98 -7.02 -13.77
N GLY A 55 -0.09 -7.32 -12.82
CA GLY A 55 1.04 -8.23 -13.00
C GLY A 55 2.24 -7.66 -13.75
N GLN A 56 2.25 -6.36 -14.05
CA GLN A 56 3.37 -5.67 -14.70
C GLN A 56 4.56 -5.48 -13.74
N ILE A 57 4.28 -5.34 -12.45
CA ILE A 57 5.27 -5.21 -11.37
C ILE A 57 5.03 -6.31 -10.34
N ARG A 58 6.08 -7.04 -9.97
CA ARG A 58 6.02 -8.04 -8.89
C ARG A 58 6.77 -7.62 -7.63
N LYS A 59 7.75 -6.77 -7.77
CA LYS A 59 8.56 -6.23 -6.67
C LYS A 59 8.59 -4.72 -6.79
N LEU A 60 7.94 -4.03 -5.87
CA LEU A 60 7.80 -2.58 -5.87
C LEU A 60 8.32 -1.97 -4.57
N ILE A 61 9.13 -0.95 -4.68
CA ILE A 61 9.53 -0.08 -3.58
C ILE A 61 8.96 1.31 -3.83
N ILE A 62 8.22 1.84 -2.86
CA ILE A 62 7.71 3.20 -2.86
C ILE A 62 8.34 3.97 -1.71
N CYS A 63 9.24 4.88 -2.03
CA CYS A 63 9.89 5.76 -1.07
C CYS A 63 9.50 7.21 -1.34
N ILE A 64 8.56 7.72 -0.56
CA ILE A 64 8.09 9.11 -0.59
C ILE A 64 8.04 9.68 0.82
N PRO A 65 8.10 11.01 0.99
CA PRO A 65 8.13 11.66 2.30
C PRO A 65 6.93 11.31 3.19
N PRO A 66 7.04 11.54 4.51
CA PRO A 66 5.92 11.41 5.43
C PRO A 66 4.78 12.34 5.03
N GLY A 67 3.55 11.92 5.35
CA GLY A 67 2.40 12.75 5.08
C GLY A 67 1.85 12.67 3.64
N CYS A 68 2.53 12.02 2.69
CA CYS A 68 2.11 11.87 1.29
C CYS A 68 1.17 10.67 1.04
N SER A 69 0.39 10.28 2.01
CA SER A 69 -0.68 9.27 1.93
C SER A 69 -0.28 7.86 1.45
N LYS A 70 1.03 7.52 1.43
CA LYS A 70 1.53 6.21 0.97
C LYS A 70 0.87 5.01 1.67
N THR A 71 0.76 5.05 3.02
CA THR A 71 0.12 4.01 3.82
C THR A 71 -1.38 3.89 3.48
N THR A 72 -2.07 5.01 3.30
CA THR A 72 -3.49 5.00 2.92
C THR A 72 -3.69 4.30 1.57
N LEU A 73 -2.87 4.63 0.58
CA LEU A 73 -2.93 3.99 -0.74
C LEU A 73 -2.54 2.51 -0.66
N ALA A 74 -1.34 2.19 -0.21
CA ALA A 74 -0.78 0.85 -0.34
C ALA A 74 -1.26 -0.15 0.73
N ALA A 75 -1.55 0.33 1.95
CA ALA A 75 -1.91 -0.56 3.06
C ALA A 75 -3.38 -0.48 3.48
N GLN A 76 -4.16 0.50 3.03
CA GLN A 76 -5.55 0.63 3.42
C GLN A 76 -6.51 0.48 2.23
N THR A 77 -6.36 1.24 1.14
CA THR A 77 -7.31 1.25 0.02
C THR A 77 -7.01 0.21 -1.06
N TRP A 78 -5.75 0.03 -1.47
CA TRP A 78 -5.38 -0.94 -2.50
C TRP A 78 -5.84 -2.38 -2.20
N PRO A 79 -5.65 -2.95 -1.00
CA PRO A 79 -6.11 -4.30 -0.71
C PRO A 79 -7.64 -4.44 -0.79
N VAL A 80 -8.37 -3.41 -0.35
CA VAL A 80 -9.84 -3.38 -0.41
C VAL A 80 -10.32 -3.27 -1.85
N TRP A 81 -9.66 -2.43 -2.65
CA TRP A 81 -9.93 -2.26 -4.06
C TRP A 81 -9.63 -3.55 -4.87
N GLU A 82 -8.51 -4.23 -4.57
CA GLU A 82 -8.20 -5.51 -5.25
C GLU A 82 -9.24 -6.58 -4.91
N TRP A 83 -9.75 -6.64 -3.67
CA TRP A 83 -10.82 -7.55 -3.29
C TRP A 83 -12.18 -7.26 -3.96
N LEU A 84 -12.43 -6.05 -4.45
CA LEU A 84 -13.61 -5.76 -5.26
C LEU A 84 -13.60 -6.54 -6.58
N ASN A 85 -12.41 -6.76 -7.14
CA ASN A 85 -12.21 -7.41 -8.44
C ASN A 85 -11.86 -8.90 -8.30
N ASP A 86 -11.03 -9.24 -7.30
CA ASP A 86 -10.65 -10.62 -6.97
C ASP A 86 -10.60 -10.84 -5.44
N PRO A 87 -11.70 -11.33 -4.84
CA PRO A 87 -11.77 -11.53 -3.39
C PRO A 87 -10.96 -12.75 -2.90
N HIS A 88 -10.32 -13.54 -3.78
CA HIS A 88 -9.56 -14.72 -3.38
C HIS A 88 -8.14 -14.39 -2.89
N TYR A 89 -7.63 -13.19 -3.13
CA TYR A 89 -6.27 -12.82 -2.75
C TYR A 89 -6.06 -12.86 -1.24
N ARG A 90 -4.92 -13.45 -0.86
CA ARG A 90 -4.42 -13.48 0.52
C ARG A 90 -3.33 -12.44 0.69
N TRP A 91 -3.51 -11.59 1.68
CA TRP A 91 -2.68 -10.44 1.95
C TRP A 91 -1.91 -10.57 3.26
N GLY A 92 -0.61 -10.36 3.22
CA GLY A 92 0.25 -10.20 4.39
C GLY A 92 0.69 -8.74 4.53
N PHE A 93 0.56 -8.18 5.73
CA PHE A 93 0.98 -6.82 6.06
C PHE A 93 1.94 -6.85 7.23
N ALA A 94 3.06 -6.12 7.11
CA ALA A 94 4.02 -5.94 8.18
C ALA A 94 4.39 -4.47 8.34
N ALA A 95 4.50 -4.01 9.58
CA ALA A 95 5.09 -2.71 9.92
C ALA A 95 6.05 -2.88 11.09
N TYR A 96 6.93 -1.90 11.36
CA TYR A 96 7.86 -2.01 12.48
C TYR A 96 7.16 -2.16 13.85
N GLY A 97 5.94 -1.68 13.99
CA GLY A 97 5.16 -1.73 15.22
C GLY A 97 3.82 -2.44 15.06
N GLY A 98 3.50 -3.36 15.97
CA GLY A 98 2.23 -4.09 15.94
C GLY A 98 1.00 -3.20 16.05
N ASP A 99 1.09 -2.06 16.74
CA ASP A 99 -0.02 -1.09 16.87
C ASP A 99 -0.33 -0.41 15.53
N LEU A 100 0.69 -0.11 14.72
CA LEU A 100 0.50 0.44 13.36
C LEU A 100 -0.19 -0.58 12.46
N SER A 101 0.32 -1.81 12.43
CA SER A 101 -0.27 -2.90 11.65
C SER A 101 -1.73 -3.15 12.06
N LYS A 102 -2.03 -3.10 13.37
CA LYS A 102 -3.38 -3.25 13.91
C LYS A 102 -4.30 -2.11 13.49
N ARG A 103 -3.82 -0.85 13.62
CA ARG A 103 -4.57 0.33 13.20
C ARG A 103 -5.00 0.23 11.74
N ASP A 104 -4.07 -0.11 10.85
CA ASP A 104 -4.33 -0.18 9.42
C ASP A 104 -5.20 -1.38 9.05
N SER A 105 -5.06 -2.49 9.76
CA SER A 105 -5.94 -3.64 9.62
C SER A 105 -7.39 -3.32 10.01
N VAL A 106 -7.60 -2.61 11.11
CA VAL A 106 -8.92 -2.15 11.55
C VAL A 106 -9.51 -1.19 10.51
N LYS A 107 -8.74 -0.23 10.00
CA LYS A 107 -9.21 0.71 8.96
C LYS A 107 -9.67 -0.01 7.68
N ARG A 108 -8.92 -1.02 7.21
CA ARG A 108 -9.32 -1.84 6.04
C ARG A 108 -10.65 -2.55 6.28
N ARG A 109 -10.77 -3.22 7.42
CA ARG A 109 -11.98 -3.93 7.78
C ARG A 109 -13.18 -2.99 7.91
N ASP A 110 -13.01 -1.86 8.59
CA ASP A 110 -14.07 -0.89 8.82
C ASP A 110 -14.49 -0.21 7.49
N LEU A 111 -13.56 0.00 6.56
CA LEU A 111 -13.86 0.47 5.20
C LEU A 111 -14.76 -0.53 4.46
N ILE A 112 -14.42 -1.82 4.48
CA ILE A 112 -15.24 -2.88 3.86
C ILE A 112 -16.63 -2.93 4.48
N LEU A 113 -16.73 -2.81 5.80
CA LEU A 113 -17.99 -2.87 6.54
C LEU A 113 -18.78 -1.55 6.52
N SER A 114 -18.19 -0.47 5.96
CA SER A 114 -18.88 0.82 5.89
C SER A 114 -20.12 0.75 5.01
N ARG A 115 -21.14 1.51 5.37
CA ARG A 115 -22.36 1.62 4.58
C ARG A 115 -22.04 2.12 3.16
N TRP A 116 -21.13 3.10 3.04
CA TRP A 116 -20.71 3.61 1.74
C TRP A 116 -20.19 2.48 0.84
N PHE A 117 -19.27 1.64 1.33
CA PHE A 117 -18.67 0.57 0.52
C PHE A 117 -19.73 -0.47 0.11
N GLN A 118 -20.62 -0.85 1.03
CA GLN A 118 -21.65 -1.85 0.77
C GLN A 118 -22.71 -1.33 -0.23
N ASP A 119 -23.14 -0.08 -0.07
CA ASP A 119 -24.15 0.53 -0.95
C ASP A 119 -23.55 0.83 -2.35
N ALA A 120 -22.30 1.31 -2.41
CA ALA A 120 -21.64 1.69 -3.67
C ALA A 120 -21.23 0.49 -4.53
N PHE A 121 -20.77 -0.59 -3.90
CA PHE A 121 -20.16 -1.69 -4.63
C PHE A 121 -20.91 -3.02 -4.53
N ALA A 122 -21.81 -3.20 -3.56
CA ALA A 122 -22.58 -4.43 -3.33
C ALA A 122 -21.77 -5.71 -3.59
N PRO A 123 -20.60 -5.90 -2.88
CA PRO A 123 -19.68 -6.99 -3.20
C PRO A 123 -20.40 -8.35 -3.03
N PRO A 124 -20.19 -9.33 -3.94
CA PRO A 124 -20.83 -10.65 -3.87
C PRO A 124 -20.15 -11.57 -2.84
N TRP A 125 -19.57 -11.00 -1.81
CA TRP A 125 -18.89 -11.67 -0.70
C TRP A 125 -19.03 -10.89 0.60
N GLN A 126 -18.79 -11.55 1.72
CA GLN A 126 -18.90 -10.96 3.05
C GLN A 126 -17.71 -11.32 3.93
N ILE A 127 -17.40 -10.47 4.90
CA ILE A 127 -16.44 -10.80 5.95
C ILE A 127 -17.03 -11.90 6.83
N LYS A 128 -16.27 -12.94 7.10
CA LYS A 128 -16.66 -14.01 8.02
C LYS A 128 -16.71 -13.48 9.45
N ALA A 129 -17.80 -13.71 10.15
CA ALA A 129 -18.03 -13.20 11.49
C ALA A 129 -17.08 -13.82 12.53
N ASP A 130 -16.79 -15.11 12.40
CA ASP A 130 -15.94 -15.91 13.29
C ASP A 130 -14.44 -15.67 13.06
N GLU A 131 -14.04 -15.15 11.90
CA GLU A 131 -12.67 -14.81 11.52
C GLU A 131 -12.44 -13.29 11.40
N SER A 132 -13.20 -12.48 12.15
CA SER A 132 -13.11 -11.01 12.09
C SER A 132 -12.37 -10.43 13.29
N LEU A 133 -11.06 -10.70 13.40
CA LEU A 133 -10.19 -10.16 14.43
C LEU A 133 -9.51 -8.85 13.97
N LYS A 134 -8.90 -8.13 14.93
CA LYS A 134 -8.23 -6.85 14.65
C LYS A 134 -6.99 -6.98 13.77
N MET A 135 -6.30 -8.11 13.84
CA MET A 135 -5.06 -8.36 13.08
C MET A 135 -5.27 -9.32 11.90
N VAL A 136 -6.39 -10.02 11.87
CA VAL A 136 -6.71 -11.03 10.86
C VAL A 136 -8.20 -10.99 10.60
N PHE A 137 -8.57 -10.96 9.34
CA PHE A 137 -9.94 -11.17 8.91
C PHE A 137 -9.98 -11.83 7.52
N ALA A 138 -11.02 -12.58 7.27
CA ALA A 138 -11.22 -13.33 6.03
C ALA A 138 -12.60 -13.05 5.45
N ASN A 139 -12.73 -13.26 4.14
CA ASN A 139 -14.02 -13.26 3.46
C ASN A 139 -14.48 -14.70 3.14
N ASP A 140 -15.73 -14.84 2.74
CA ASP A 140 -16.36 -16.13 2.40
C ASP A 140 -15.93 -16.71 1.04
N ARG A 141 -15.03 -16.02 0.31
CA ARG A 141 -14.44 -16.45 -0.97
C ARG A 141 -13.00 -16.97 -0.82
N GLY A 142 -12.50 -17.09 0.41
CA GLY A 142 -11.18 -17.65 0.69
C GLY A 142 -10.04 -16.61 0.72
N GLY A 143 -10.33 -15.33 0.54
CA GLY A 143 -9.38 -14.26 0.78
C GLY A 143 -9.16 -14.02 2.26
N GLU A 144 -7.95 -13.66 2.62
CA GLU A 144 -7.54 -13.35 4.00
C GLU A 144 -6.66 -12.09 4.00
N MET A 145 -6.83 -11.23 4.99
CA MET A 145 -5.92 -10.12 5.31
C MET A 145 -5.34 -10.33 6.71
N ARG A 146 -4.03 -10.50 6.77
CA ARG A 146 -3.29 -10.76 8.01
C ARG A 146 -2.21 -9.72 8.23
N ALA A 147 -2.24 -9.09 9.40
CA ALA A 147 -1.26 -8.10 9.82
C ALA A 147 -0.32 -8.67 10.90
N THR A 148 0.96 -8.27 10.84
CA THR A 148 1.98 -8.63 11.83
C THR A 148 2.94 -7.45 12.05
N SER A 149 3.91 -7.60 12.94
CA SER A 149 5.03 -6.67 13.08
C SER A 149 6.28 -7.24 12.40
N VAL A 150 7.20 -6.36 12.00
CA VAL A 150 8.57 -6.79 11.64
C VAL A 150 9.18 -7.55 12.81
N GLY A 151 9.75 -8.73 12.54
CA GLY A 151 10.19 -9.67 13.57
C GLY A 151 9.08 -10.57 14.13
N GLY A 152 7.83 -10.34 13.76
CA GLY A 152 6.71 -11.18 14.17
C GLY A 152 6.62 -12.52 13.45
N ALA A 153 5.80 -13.43 13.97
CA ALA A 153 5.60 -14.75 13.37
C ALA A 153 4.89 -14.63 12.00
N ALA A 154 5.53 -15.18 10.98
CA ALA A 154 4.99 -15.32 9.63
C ALA A 154 4.92 -16.78 9.16
N THR A 155 5.39 -17.71 10.00
CA THR A 155 5.45 -19.16 9.68
C THR A 155 4.06 -19.77 9.51
N GLY A 156 3.91 -20.65 8.52
CA GLY A 156 2.65 -21.38 8.27
C GLY A 156 1.64 -20.64 7.39
N PHE A 157 1.93 -19.41 6.98
CA PHE A 157 1.05 -18.64 6.10
C PHE A 157 1.70 -18.39 4.75
N HIS A 158 0.88 -18.32 3.71
CA HIS A 158 1.30 -17.98 2.35
C HIS A 158 0.35 -16.95 1.76
N PHE A 159 0.90 -15.96 1.06
CA PHE A 159 0.21 -14.77 0.59
C PHE A 159 0.40 -14.54 -0.91
N ASP A 160 -0.60 -13.96 -1.54
CA ASP A 160 -0.51 -13.49 -2.92
C ASP A 160 0.09 -12.08 -2.99
N ARG A 161 -0.10 -11.31 -1.92
CA ARG A 161 0.45 -9.96 -1.77
C ARG A 161 1.11 -9.79 -0.41
N LEU A 162 2.33 -9.27 -0.41
CA LEU A 162 3.05 -8.86 0.81
C LEU A 162 3.27 -7.35 0.77
N VAL A 163 2.80 -6.66 1.79
CA VAL A 163 3.03 -5.22 1.99
C VAL A 163 3.85 -5.01 3.25
N THR A 164 4.96 -4.31 3.13
CA THR A 164 5.81 -3.92 4.25
C THR A 164 5.82 -2.40 4.36
N ASP A 165 5.24 -1.86 5.43
CA ASP A 165 5.11 -0.42 5.66
C ASP A 165 6.05 0.02 6.78
N ASP A 166 6.93 0.99 6.49
CA ASP A 166 7.91 1.55 7.42
C ASP A 166 8.58 0.45 8.27
N ALA A 167 9.39 -0.41 7.64
CA ALA A 167 10.00 -1.59 8.27
C ALA A 167 10.92 -1.27 9.45
N SER A 168 11.37 -0.02 9.60
CA SER A 168 12.31 0.43 10.64
C SER A 168 11.93 1.83 11.14
N ARG A 169 12.32 2.14 12.38
CA ARG A 169 12.18 3.49 12.96
C ARG A 169 13.46 4.28 12.80
N VAL A 170 13.36 5.61 12.83
CA VAL A 170 14.53 6.50 12.86
C VAL A 170 15.48 6.15 14.02
N LEU A 171 14.96 5.79 15.19
CA LEU A 171 15.76 5.38 16.34
C LEU A 171 16.53 4.06 16.16
N ASP A 172 16.19 3.27 15.17
CA ASP A 172 16.82 1.97 14.92
C ASP A 172 18.04 2.07 13.96
N ILE A 173 18.29 3.25 13.34
CA ILE A 173 19.31 3.45 12.30
C ILE A 173 20.71 3.01 12.75
N TYR A 174 21.06 3.30 14.00
CA TYR A 174 22.37 2.98 14.59
C TYR A 174 22.36 1.73 15.46
N THR A 175 21.34 0.90 15.36
CA THR A 175 21.17 -0.30 16.19
C THR A 175 21.21 -1.57 15.36
N VAL A 176 21.39 -2.70 16.04
CA VAL A 176 21.30 -4.05 15.44
C VAL A 176 19.91 -4.35 14.85
N ARG A 177 18.88 -3.60 15.25
CA ARG A 177 17.50 -3.80 14.80
C ARG A 177 17.35 -3.57 13.30
N LEU A 178 18.13 -2.66 12.72
CA LEU A 178 18.11 -2.41 11.28
C LEU A 178 18.48 -3.68 10.51
N ALA A 179 19.61 -4.32 10.88
CA ALA A 179 20.05 -5.57 10.28
C ALA A 179 19.10 -6.74 10.55
N GLN A 180 18.50 -6.77 11.75
CA GLN A 180 17.48 -7.76 12.10
C GLN A 180 16.23 -7.64 11.25
N ALA A 181 15.79 -6.42 10.94
CA ALA A 181 14.65 -6.17 10.06
C ALA A 181 14.91 -6.69 8.63
N VAL A 182 16.12 -6.44 8.09
CA VAL A 182 16.52 -6.95 6.77
C VAL A 182 16.56 -8.48 6.77
N ARG A 183 17.22 -9.09 7.78
CA ARG A 183 17.28 -10.54 7.90
C ARG A 183 15.88 -11.17 8.01
N TRP A 184 15.01 -10.62 8.85
CA TRP A 184 13.63 -11.09 9.00
C TRP A 184 12.87 -10.99 7.68
N TYR A 185 13.03 -9.87 6.96
CA TYR A 185 12.41 -9.69 5.65
C TYR A 185 12.83 -10.79 4.68
N ASP A 186 14.13 -11.07 4.57
CA ASP A 186 14.67 -12.03 3.61
C ASP A 186 14.37 -13.49 3.98
N GLU A 187 14.61 -13.84 5.22
CA GLU A 187 14.55 -15.24 5.66
C GLU A 187 13.12 -15.70 5.98
N GLN A 188 12.26 -14.79 6.46
CA GLN A 188 10.94 -15.18 6.96
C GLN A 188 9.79 -14.58 6.15
N TRP A 189 9.85 -13.29 5.79
CA TRP A 189 8.73 -12.60 5.18
C TRP A 189 8.63 -12.84 3.68
N ALA A 190 9.67 -12.57 2.93
CA ALA A 190 9.69 -12.74 1.48
C ALA A 190 9.44 -14.19 1.02
N SER A 191 9.81 -15.17 1.87
CA SER A 191 9.55 -16.59 1.62
C SER A 191 8.07 -16.99 1.76
N ARG A 192 7.19 -16.08 2.17
CA ARG A 192 5.75 -16.35 2.35
C ARG A 192 4.92 -16.10 1.10
N LEU A 193 5.53 -15.82 -0.03
CA LEU A 193 4.80 -15.74 -1.29
C LEU A 193 4.24 -17.12 -1.67
N ARG A 194 2.97 -17.13 -2.09
CA ARG A 194 2.23 -18.34 -2.45
C ARG A 194 2.65 -18.90 -3.81
N ASP A 195 2.82 -18.01 -4.76
CA ASP A 195 3.21 -18.31 -6.14
C ASP A 195 4.29 -17.31 -6.57
N PRO A 196 5.54 -17.76 -6.78
CA PRO A 196 6.63 -16.85 -7.19
C PRO A 196 6.36 -16.11 -8.50
N ASP A 197 5.51 -16.68 -9.37
CA ASP A 197 5.23 -16.14 -10.70
C ASP A 197 4.05 -15.18 -10.73
N LYS A 198 3.19 -15.15 -9.70
CA LYS A 198 1.98 -14.33 -9.65
C LYS A 198 1.90 -13.41 -8.43
N SER A 199 2.51 -13.85 -7.34
CA SER A 199 2.50 -13.09 -6.10
C SER A 199 3.42 -11.88 -6.18
N ALA A 200 3.13 -10.84 -5.40
CA ALA A 200 3.88 -9.60 -5.41
C ALA A 200 4.30 -9.13 -4.01
N GLN A 201 5.41 -8.40 -3.97
CA GLN A 201 5.96 -7.75 -2.79
C GLN A 201 5.99 -6.24 -2.99
N VAL A 202 5.46 -5.51 -2.03
CA VAL A 202 5.48 -4.05 -2.00
C VAL A 202 6.08 -3.57 -0.69
N ILE A 203 7.13 -2.77 -0.79
CA ILE A 203 7.75 -2.09 0.35
C ILE A 203 7.42 -0.61 0.22
N ILE A 204 6.81 -0.04 1.24
CA ILE A 204 6.52 1.39 1.31
C ILE A 204 7.19 1.99 2.53
N GLY A 205 7.63 3.22 2.44
CA GLY A 205 8.25 3.92 3.57
C GLY A 205 9.00 5.17 3.16
N GLN A 206 9.69 5.74 4.12
CA GLN A 206 10.72 6.75 3.87
C GLN A 206 12.10 6.07 3.93
N ARG A 207 13.07 6.63 3.21
CA ARG A 207 14.47 6.19 3.30
C ARG A 207 15.09 6.74 4.56
N LEU A 208 15.56 5.85 5.41
CA LEU A 208 16.21 6.21 6.67
C LEU A 208 17.72 5.97 6.60
N HIS A 209 18.16 4.92 5.91
CA HIS A 209 19.57 4.52 5.82
C HIS A 209 19.78 3.62 4.61
N ASP A 210 21.00 3.56 4.05
CA ASP A 210 21.31 2.67 2.91
C ASP A 210 21.23 1.18 3.25
N ARG A 211 21.30 0.84 4.53
CA ARG A 211 21.17 -0.52 5.05
C ARG A 211 19.78 -0.82 5.63
N ASP A 212 18.78 0.05 5.45
CA ASP A 212 17.41 -0.28 5.77
C ASP A 212 16.80 -1.26 4.73
N VAL A 213 15.63 -1.81 5.03
CA VAL A 213 15.01 -2.82 4.13
C VAL A 213 14.85 -2.28 2.70
N PRO A 214 14.25 -1.10 2.45
CA PRO A 214 14.18 -0.60 1.09
C PRO A 214 15.56 -0.32 0.48
N GLY A 215 16.53 0.18 1.27
CA GLY A 215 17.89 0.47 0.80
C GLY A 215 18.63 -0.74 0.29
N VAL A 216 18.57 -1.84 1.03
CA VAL A 216 19.17 -3.11 0.60
C VAL A 216 18.46 -3.66 -0.63
N LYS A 217 17.12 -3.58 -0.68
CA LYS A 217 16.35 -4.11 -1.82
C LYS A 217 16.49 -3.28 -3.10
N MET A 218 16.75 -1.99 -3.00
CA MET A 218 17.02 -1.13 -4.16
C MET A 218 18.30 -1.54 -4.93
N GLN A 219 19.22 -2.29 -4.30
CA GLN A 219 20.43 -2.79 -4.96
C GLN A 219 20.13 -3.98 -5.90
N ASP A 220 19.00 -4.66 -5.71
CA ASP A 220 18.54 -5.73 -6.60
C ASP A 220 17.74 -5.12 -7.75
N SER A 221 18.29 -5.24 -8.97
CA SER A 221 17.69 -4.71 -10.19
C SER A 221 16.32 -5.33 -10.55
N THR A 222 15.84 -6.35 -9.85
CA THR A 222 14.50 -6.92 -10.06
C THR A 222 13.39 -6.06 -9.46
N TRP A 223 13.72 -5.13 -8.58
CA TRP A 223 12.76 -4.21 -7.98
C TRP A 223 12.48 -3.01 -8.86
N THR A 224 11.21 -2.66 -9.00
CA THR A 224 10.78 -1.36 -9.51
C THR A 224 10.80 -0.37 -8.36
N VAL A 225 11.44 0.79 -8.55
CA VAL A 225 11.63 1.77 -7.48
C VAL A 225 10.98 3.09 -7.86
N LEU A 226 9.91 3.44 -7.14
CA LEU A 226 9.32 4.78 -7.15
C LEU A 226 9.87 5.54 -5.94
N ARG A 227 10.87 6.37 -6.18
CA ARG A 227 11.49 7.21 -5.15
C ARG A 227 11.33 8.67 -5.51
N LEU A 228 10.60 9.41 -4.68
CA LEU A 228 10.37 10.85 -4.84
C LEU A 228 10.80 11.58 -3.56
N SER A 229 11.73 12.52 -3.67
CA SER A 229 12.12 13.42 -2.60
C SER A 229 11.08 14.53 -2.40
N MET A 230 11.04 15.19 -1.24
CA MET A 230 10.17 16.35 -1.00
C MET A 230 10.51 17.49 -1.97
N GLU A 231 11.78 17.81 -2.07
CA GLU A 231 12.31 18.75 -3.05
C GLU A 231 12.97 17.96 -4.18
N TYR A 232 12.69 18.33 -5.42
CA TYR A 232 13.29 17.68 -6.57
C TYR A 232 14.80 17.93 -6.64
N GLU A 233 15.54 16.86 -6.87
CA GLU A 233 16.99 16.88 -7.03
C GLU A 233 17.33 16.47 -8.47
N LYS A 234 17.94 17.35 -9.25
CA LYS A 234 18.36 17.06 -10.64
C LYS A 234 19.33 15.89 -10.74
N THR A 235 20.08 15.62 -9.67
CA THR A 235 21.01 14.49 -9.58
C THR A 235 20.33 13.13 -9.51
N TYR A 236 19.02 13.11 -9.19
CA TYR A 236 18.21 11.91 -9.14
C TYR A 236 16.85 12.13 -9.77
N HIS A 237 16.72 11.80 -11.04
CA HIS A 237 15.45 11.81 -11.75
C HIS A 237 14.82 10.41 -11.77
N CYS A 238 13.64 10.26 -11.17
CA CYS A 238 12.99 8.97 -11.05
C CYS A 238 12.30 8.56 -12.37
N VAL A 239 12.74 7.44 -12.92
CA VAL A 239 12.09 6.76 -14.05
C VAL A 239 11.86 5.31 -13.65
N THR A 240 10.67 4.77 -13.88
CA THR A 240 10.33 3.40 -13.50
C THR A 240 10.10 2.49 -14.71
N ARG A 241 10.08 1.18 -14.49
CA ARG A 241 9.97 0.17 -15.56
C ARG A 241 8.66 0.20 -16.34
N ILE A 242 7.59 0.78 -15.75
CA ILE A 242 6.32 0.96 -16.47
C ILE A 242 6.30 2.20 -17.37
N GLY A 243 7.45 2.86 -17.55
CA GLY A 243 7.56 4.07 -18.34
C GLY A 243 7.10 5.35 -17.62
N TRP A 244 6.82 5.27 -16.33
CA TRP A 244 6.49 6.44 -15.51
C TRP A 244 7.76 7.24 -15.21
N GLU A 245 7.64 8.57 -15.28
CA GLU A 245 8.73 9.53 -15.08
C GLU A 245 8.28 10.64 -14.14
N ASP A 246 9.19 11.08 -13.23
CA ASP A 246 8.95 12.23 -12.36
C ASP A 246 8.69 13.48 -13.23
N TRP A 247 7.57 14.14 -13.00
CA TRP A 247 7.15 15.30 -13.78
C TRP A 247 7.95 16.56 -13.46
N ARG A 248 8.63 16.60 -12.31
CA ARG A 248 9.40 17.75 -11.85
C ARG A 248 10.68 17.89 -12.66
N LYS A 249 11.05 19.13 -12.98
CA LYS A 249 12.22 19.44 -13.81
C LYS A 249 13.13 20.50 -13.18
N THR A 250 12.62 21.23 -12.18
CA THR A 250 13.32 22.34 -11.55
C THR A 250 13.87 21.93 -10.20
N GLU A 251 15.16 22.20 -9.95
CA GLU A 251 15.80 21.97 -8.65
C GLU A 251 14.99 22.64 -7.54
N GLY A 252 14.72 21.90 -6.46
CA GLY A 252 13.93 22.38 -5.33
C GLY A 252 12.41 22.39 -5.54
N GLU A 253 11.90 21.95 -6.70
CA GLU A 253 10.45 21.86 -6.94
C GLU A 253 9.80 20.90 -5.96
N LEU A 254 8.78 21.38 -5.25
CA LEU A 254 8.11 20.60 -4.20
C LEU A 254 7.27 19.46 -4.75
N LEU A 255 7.27 18.33 -4.04
CA LEU A 255 6.45 17.17 -4.35
C LEU A 255 4.95 17.44 -4.15
N CYS A 256 4.64 18.20 -3.12
CA CYS A 256 3.26 18.50 -2.71
C CYS A 256 3.17 19.95 -2.21
N PRO A 257 3.17 20.94 -3.11
CA PRO A 257 3.16 22.37 -2.73
C PRO A 257 1.89 22.79 -1.99
N ASP A 258 0.77 22.10 -2.20
CA ASP A 258 -0.50 22.42 -1.53
C ASP A 258 -0.54 21.97 -0.05
N ARG A 259 0.49 21.27 0.39
CA ARG A 259 0.57 20.72 1.75
C ARG A 259 1.67 21.35 2.61
N PHE A 260 2.71 21.90 1.99
CA PHE A 260 3.91 22.42 2.66
C PHE A 260 4.27 23.81 2.18
#